data_6fe1e5b242e6ca510039e4c1da4c1ca2
#
_entry.id   6fe1e5b242e6ca510039e4c1da4c1ca2
#
_cell.length_a   1.000
_cell.length_b   1.000
_cell.length_c   1.000
_cell.angle_alpha   90.00
_cell.angle_beta   90.00
_cell.angle_gamma   90.00
#
_symmetry.space_group_name_H-M   'P 1'
#
loop_
_entity.id
_entity.type
_entity.pdbx_description
1 polymer ?
#
loop_
_entity_poly.entity_id
_entity_poly.type
_entity_poly.pdbx_seq_one_letter_code
_entity_poly.pdbx_strand_id
1 'polypeptide(L)'
;QFQLDRPSPPAPHVAAAVDVVSLLREQLDQHYEVRPGDGRPPASWMEGAELKRYFSSFRTADVDTVGFGYGSSWGYAPLRERLRVLLLERSITAQPDGLLLTHGVNHGLDLIIRHLIEPGDTVFVDDPGYYPLFAKPTLAKAKIIGISRGHDGPDLEDLAAKLALHRPKVFFTQSLAHNPTGSTLSPAVSFGLMQLAE
;
A
#
# COMPACT_ATOMS: atom_id res chain seq x y z
N GLN A 1 -43.29 -11.71 -18.12
CA GLN A 1 -42.62 -12.03 -16.83
C GLN A 1 -41.11 -12.02 -17.11
N PHE A 2 -40.40 -10.92 -16.72
CA PHE A 2 -38.97 -10.90 -16.74
C PHE A 2 -38.49 -11.75 -15.56
N GLN A 3 -37.97 -12.92 -15.82
CA GLN A 3 -37.28 -13.74 -14.86
C GLN A 3 -35.86 -13.17 -14.78
N LEU A 4 -35.57 -12.44 -13.71
CA LEU A 4 -34.18 -12.03 -13.40
C LEU A 4 -33.41 -13.31 -13.09
N ASP A 5 -32.55 -13.73 -14.02
CA ASP A 5 -31.60 -14.81 -13.79
C ASP A 5 -30.81 -14.49 -12.52
N ARG A 6 -30.73 -15.43 -11.59
CA ARG A 6 -29.88 -15.28 -10.41
C ARG A 6 -28.48 -15.09 -10.90
N PRO A 7 -27.78 -14.04 -10.46
CA PRO A 7 -26.40 -13.85 -10.87
C PRO A 7 -25.56 -15.10 -10.53
N SER A 8 -24.77 -15.55 -11.48
CA SER A 8 -23.86 -16.65 -11.26
C SER A 8 -22.92 -16.32 -10.08
N PRO A 9 -22.53 -17.30 -9.27
CA PRO A 9 -21.59 -17.05 -8.18
C PRO A 9 -20.30 -16.43 -8.74
N PRO A 10 -19.69 -15.47 -8.01
CA PRO A 10 -18.46 -14.84 -8.47
C PRO A 10 -17.34 -15.88 -8.63
N ALA A 11 -16.43 -15.63 -9.56
CA ALA A 11 -15.27 -16.47 -9.74
C ALA A 11 -14.45 -16.57 -8.42
N PRO A 12 -13.80 -17.70 -8.12
CA PRO A 12 -13.13 -17.93 -6.82
C PRO A 12 -12.17 -16.81 -6.39
N HIS A 13 -11.41 -16.25 -7.33
CA HIS A 13 -10.49 -15.14 -7.04
C HIS A 13 -11.21 -13.83 -6.67
N VAL A 14 -12.41 -13.61 -7.20
CA VAL A 14 -13.25 -12.46 -6.84
C VAL A 14 -13.88 -12.67 -5.47
N ALA A 15 -14.35 -13.88 -5.16
CA ALA A 15 -14.88 -14.21 -3.85
C ALA A 15 -13.82 -14.01 -2.75
N ALA A 16 -12.60 -14.53 -2.94
CA ALA A 16 -11.50 -14.36 -1.99
C ALA A 16 -11.14 -12.88 -1.76
N ALA A 17 -11.14 -12.06 -2.82
CA ALA A 17 -10.88 -10.63 -2.68
C ALA A 17 -12.01 -9.89 -1.96
N VAL A 18 -13.26 -10.29 -2.17
CA VAL A 18 -14.43 -9.73 -1.47
C VAL A 18 -14.39 -10.06 0.01
N ASP A 19 -13.93 -11.24 0.41
CA ASP A 19 -13.79 -11.63 1.81
C ASP A 19 -12.82 -10.70 2.56
N VAL A 20 -11.68 -10.35 1.95
CA VAL A 20 -10.72 -9.38 2.53
C VAL A 20 -11.37 -8.00 2.71
N VAL A 21 -12.11 -7.54 1.72
CA VAL A 21 -12.82 -6.24 1.78
C VAL A 21 -13.93 -6.27 2.83
N SER A 22 -14.63 -7.40 2.98
CA SER A 22 -15.67 -7.58 3.99
C SER A 22 -15.12 -7.51 5.40
N LEU A 23 -13.96 -8.15 5.66
CA LEU A 23 -13.25 -8.05 6.93
C LEU A 23 -12.87 -6.60 7.26
N LEU A 24 -12.32 -5.87 6.28
CA LEU A 24 -11.97 -4.46 6.47
C LEU A 24 -13.21 -3.61 6.79
N ARG A 25 -14.32 -3.82 6.06
CA ARG A 25 -15.58 -3.13 6.30
C ARG A 25 -16.10 -3.43 7.70
N GLU A 26 -16.12 -4.69 8.10
CA GLU A 26 -16.56 -5.08 9.43
C GLU A 26 -15.75 -4.40 10.53
N GLN A 27 -14.42 -4.32 10.39
CA GLN A 27 -13.56 -3.58 11.31
C GLN A 27 -13.85 -2.08 11.38
N LEU A 28 -14.21 -1.46 10.25
CA LEU A 28 -14.52 -0.02 10.19
C LEU A 28 -15.92 0.31 10.71
N ASP A 29 -16.90 -0.56 10.45
CA ASP A 29 -18.32 -0.32 10.77
C ASP A 29 -18.68 -0.69 12.22
N GLN A 30 -17.84 -1.46 12.92
CA GLN A 30 -18.08 -1.84 14.30
C GLN A 30 -17.85 -0.67 15.27
N HIS A 31 -18.76 -0.50 16.22
CA HIS A 31 -18.78 0.58 17.19
C HIS A 31 -18.38 0.11 18.60
N TYR A 32 -17.32 -0.68 18.70
CA TYR A 32 -16.77 -1.06 20.01
C TYR A 32 -16.01 0.11 20.65
N GLU A 33 -16.13 0.24 21.95
CA GLU A 33 -15.45 1.26 22.75
C GLU A 33 -13.92 1.09 22.72
N VAL A 34 -13.46 -0.16 22.69
CA VAL A 34 -12.03 -0.53 22.57
C VAL A 34 -11.83 -1.33 21.29
N ARG A 35 -10.95 -0.85 20.43
CA ARG A 35 -10.67 -1.44 19.08
C ARG A 35 -9.18 -1.66 18.86
N PRO A 36 -8.57 -2.65 19.48
CA PRO A 36 -7.13 -2.86 19.37
C PRO A 36 -6.67 -3.20 17.95
N GLY A 37 -7.56 -3.74 17.10
CA GLY A 37 -7.27 -4.07 15.69
C GLY A 37 -7.52 -2.94 14.69
N ASP A 38 -8.02 -1.79 15.13
CA ASP A 38 -8.41 -0.67 14.25
C ASP A 38 -7.19 0.01 13.59
N GLY A 39 -6.02 -0.04 14.25
CA GLY A 39 -4.78 0.56 13.71
C GLY A 39 -4.80 2.08 13.60
N ARG A 40 -5.86 2.75 14.06
CA ARG A 40 -5.94 4.22 14.09
C ARG A 40 -5.15 4.79 15.26
N PRO A 41 -4.34 5.84 15.05
CA PRO A 41 -3.70 6.53 16.16
C PRO A 41 -4.75 7.21 17.03
N PRO A 42 -4.51 7.35 18.34
CA PRO A 42 -5.38 8.10 19.23
C PRO A 42 -5.60 9.53 18.73
N ALA A 43 -6.81 10.07 18.96
CA ALA A 43 -7.13 11.44 18.55
C ALA A 43 -6.14 12.48 19.11
N SER A 44 -5.65 12.28 20.34
CA SER A 44 -4.63 13.12 20.98
C SER A 44 -3.31 13.20 20.22
N TRP A 45 -2.96 12.17 19.43
CA TRP A 45 -1.77 12.21 18.57
C TRP A 45 -2.01 13.00 17.28
N MET A 46 -3.27 13.23 16.92
CA MET A 46 -3.68 13.93 15.69
C MET A 46 -3.95 15.42 15.91
N GLU A 47 -4.05 15.88 17.17
CA GLU A 47 -4.39 17.27 17.52
C GLU A 47 -3.36 18.29 17.06
N GLY A 48 -2.11 17.87 16.83
CA GLY A 48 -1.06 18.72 16.28
C GLY A 48 -1.15 18.99 14.76
N ALA A 49 -2.10 18.38 14.06
CA ALA A 49 -2.31 18.64 12.64
C ALA A 49 -2.92 20.04 12.46
N GLU A 50 -2.07 21.05 12.31
CA GLU A 50 -2.45 22.47 12.13
C GLU A 50 -3.18 22.76 10.79
N LEU A 51 -3.83 21.75 10.19
CA LEU A 51 -4.57 21.90 8.92
C LEU A 51 -5.56 23.05 8.97
N LYS A 52 -6.24 23.26 10.11
CA LYS A 52 -7.19 24.37 10.28
C LYS A 52 -6.52 25.74 10.07
N ARG A 53 -5.27 25.90 10.50
CA ARG A 53 -4.49 27.14 10.32
C ARG A 53 -4.21 27.42 8.84
N TYR A 54 -3.90 26.39 8.06
CA TYR A 54 -3.67 26.52 6.63
C TYR A 54 -4.97 26.79 5.86
N PHE A 55 -6.07 26.14 6.22
CA PHE A 55 -7.37 26.40 5.61
C PHE A 55 -7.89 27.80 5.92
N SER A 56 -7.65 28.33 7.11
CA SER A 56 -8.07 29.70 7.48
C SER A 56 -7.24 30.79 6.80
N SER A 57 -6.05 30.48 6.31
CA SER A 57 -5.21 31.41 5.55
C SER A 57 -5.50 31.41 4.04
N PHE A 58 -6.38 30.54 3.57
CA PHE A 58 -6.77 30.49 2.15
C PHE A 58 -7.56 31.74 1.78
N ARG A 59 -6.98 32.62 0.99
CA ARG A 59 -7.62 33.81 0.49
C ARG A 59 -8.27 33.57 -0.87
N THR A 60 -9.33 34.33 -1.20
CA THR A 60 -10.01 34.23 -2.50
C THR A 60 -9.05 34.44 -3.67
N ALA A 61 -8.02 35.30 -3.49
CA ALA A 61 -6.96 35.50 -4.49
C ALA A 61 -6.10 34.26 -4.77
N ASP A 62 -5.99 33.35 -3.81
CA ASP A 62 -5.23 32.09 -3.99
C ASP A 62 -6.03 31.10 -4.85
N VAL A 63 -7.35 31.22 -4.88
CA VAL A 63 -8.24 30.41 -5.70
C VAL A 63 -8.05 30.72 -7.19
N ASP A 64 -7.84 32.01 -7.52
CA ASP A 64 -7.62 32.45 -8.91
C ASP A 64 -6.24 31.99 -9.44
N THR A 65 -5.24 31.86 -8.55
CA THR A 65 -3.90 31.37 -8.93
C THR A 65 -3.78 29.84 -8.98
N VAL A 66 -4.58 29.12 -8.21
CA VAL A 66 -4.62 27.64 -8.24
C VAL A 66 -5.32 27.13 -9.50
N GLY A 67 -6.17 27.93 -10.13
CA GLY A 67 -6.89 27.59 -11.36
C GLY A 67 -7.87 26.41 -11.17
N PHE A 68 -9.04 26.50 -11.76
CA PHE A 68 -10.03 25.42 -11.80
C PHE A 68 -9.77 24.40 -12.93
N GLY A 69 -8.56 24.41 -13.49
CA GLY A 69 -8.18 23.50 -14.57
C GLY A 69 -7.81 22.11 -14.07
N TYR A 70 -7.68 21.18 -15.00
CA TYR A 70 -7.13 19.86 -14.69
C TYR A 70 -5.68 19.97 -14.21
N GLY A 71 -5.36 19.31 -13.09
CA GLY A 71 -4.01 19.21 -12.58
C GLY A 71 -3.12 18.31 -13.45
N SER A 72 -1.83 18.28 -13.13
CA SER A 72 -0.90 17.33 -13.74
C SER A 72 -1.24 15.89 -13.36
N SER A 73 -1.11 14.95 -14.30
CA SER A 73 -1.23 13.50 -14.03
C SER A 73 -0.20 12.99 -13.01
N TRP A 74 0.91 13.70 -12.84
CA TRP A 74 1.93 13.42 -11.82
C TRP A 74 1.57 13.94 -10.43
N GLY A 75 0.53 14.75 -10.33
CA GLY A 75 0.12 15.44 -9.11
C GLY A 75 0.72 16.84 -8.97
N TYR A 76 0.36 17.52 -7.90
CA TYR A 76 0.71 18.92 -7.64
C TYR A 76 2.23 19.13 -7.52
N ALA A 77 2.81 19.88 -8.45
CA ALA A 77 4.25 20.03 -8.58
C ALA A 77 4.94 20.63 -7.33
N PRO A 78 4.40 21.65 -6.64
CA PRO A 78 5.01 22.17 -5.43
C PRO A 78 5.08 21.14 -4.29
N LEU A 79 4.08 20.25 -4.18
CA LEU A 79 4.09 19.17 -3.19
C LEU A 79 5.16 18.12 -3.54
N ARG A 80 5.28 17.75 -4.82
CA ARG A 80 6.32 16.81 -5.26
C ARG A 80 7.73 17.34 -4.95
N GLU A 81 7.96 18.64 -5.15
CA GLU A 81 9.26 19.25 -4.83
C GLU A 81 9.54 19.23 -3.32
N ARG A 82 8.52 19.52 -2.49
CA ARG A 82 8.65 19.40 -1.03
C ARG A 82 8.96 17.98 -0.60
N LEU A 83 8.31 16.99 -1.21
CA LEU A 83 8.57 15.57 -0.93
C LEU A 83 9.98 15.16 -1.36
N ARG A 84 10.52 15.69 -2.45
CA ARG A 84 11.91 15.46 -2.85
C ARG A 84 12.89 15.89 -1.76
N VAL A 85 12.68 17.07 -1.20
CA VAL A 85 13.52 17.58 -0.10
C VAL A 85 13.45 16.66 1.13
N LEU A 86 12.24 16.26 1.53
CA LEU A 86 12.04 15.33 2.65
C LEU A 86 12.65 13.93 2.40
N LEU A 87 12.62 13.45 1.16
CA LEU A 87 13.24 12.18 0.78
C LEU A 87 14.78 12.28 0.84
N LEU A 88 15.34 13.42 0.44
CA LEU A 88 16.79 13.67 0.52
C LEU A 88 17.30 13.64 1.97
N GLU A 89 16.52 14.13 2.94
CA GLU A 89 16.84 14.00 4.37
C GLU A 89 16.94 12.54 4.84
N ARG A 90 16.32 11.63 4.09
CA ARG A 90 16.39 10.17 4.30
C ARG A 90 17.38 9.47 3.36
N SER A 91 18.28 10.22 2.73
CA SER A 91 19.24 9.71 1.74
C SER A 91 18.60 9.08 0.50
N ILE A 92 17.36 9.45 0.18
CA ILE A 92 16.65 9.01 -1.02
C ILE A 92 16.68 10.14 -2.05
N THR A 93 17.42 9.94 -3.13
CA THR A 93 17.48 10.89 -4.25
C THR A 93 16.39 10.56 -5.27
N ALA A 94 15.39 11.42 -5.38
CA ALA A 94 14.34 11.31 -6.39
C ALA A 94 14.50 12.38 -7.47
N GLN A 95 14.35 12.00 -8.73
CA GLN A 95 14.30 12.95 -9.84
C GLN A 95 12.93 13.66 -9.88
N PRO A 96 12.81 14.84 -10.52
CA PRO A 96 11.54 15.56 -10.62
C PRO A 96 10.40 14.75 -11.23
N ASP A 97 10.72 13.87 -12.18
CA ASP A 97 9.82 12.92 -12.85
C ASP A 97 9.76 11.55 -12.18
N GLY A 98 10.52 11.33 -11.11
CA GLY A 98 10.54 10.10 -10.32
C GLY A 98 9.48 10.04 -9.20
N LEU A 99 8.62 11.06 -9.07
CA LEU A 99 7.58 11.12 -8.05
C LEU A 99 6.20 11.25 -8.65
N LEU A 100 5.33 10.33 -8.31
CA LEU A 100 3.91 10.34 -8.65
C LEU A 100 3.08 10.44 -7.36
N LEU A 101 2.17 11.41 -7.29
CA LEU A 101 1.22 11.51 -6.20
C LEU A 101 0.02 10.62 -6.44
N THR A 102 -0.39 9.90 -5.42
CA THR A 102 -1.54 8.99 -5.47
C THR A 102 -2.55 9.33 -4.37
N HIS A 103 -3.79 8.86 -4.52
CA HIS A 103 -4.82 8.97 -3.49
C HIS A 103 -4.60 7.91 -2.39
N GLY A 104 -3.52 8.08 -1.63
CA GLY A 104 -3.07 7.16 -0.60
C GLY A 104 -2.34 5.94 -1.13
N VAL A 105 -1.74 5.18 -0.20
CA VAL A 105 -0.93 3.98 -0.48
C VAL A 105 -1.71 2.92 -1.26
N ASN A 106 -3.00 2.72 -0.96
CA ASN A 106 -3.81 1.72 -1.65
C ASN A 106 -3.98 2.01 -3.15
N HIS A 107 -4.06 3.28 -3.55
CA HIS A 107 -4.07 3.66 -4.96
C HIS A 107 -2.69 3.42 -5.60
N GLY A 108 -1.60 3.75 -4.90
CA GLY A 108 -0.26 3.46 -5.39
C GLY A 108 -0.03 1.97 -5.62
N LEU A 109 -0.43 1.13 -4.68
CA LEU A 109 -0.36 -0.34 -4.81
C LEU A 109 -1.20 -0.86 -5.98
N ASP A 110 -2.40 -0.31 -6.19
CA ASP A 110 -3.25 -0.69 -7.32
C ASP A 110 -2.60 -0.36 -8.66
N LEU A 111 -2.00 0.81 -8.79
CA LEU A 111 -1.27 1.20 -10.01
C LEU A 111 -0.06 0.28 -10.28
N ILE A 112 0.73 -0.04 -9.25
CA ILE A 112 1.88 -0.94 -9.36
C ILE A 112 1.42 -2.34 -9.82
N ILE A 113 0.39 -2.87 -9.20
CA ILE A 113 -0.13 -4.20 -9.53
C ILE A 113 -0.66 -4.23 -10.96
N ARG A 114 -1.45 -3.26 -11.37
CA ARG A 114 -1.98 -3.17 -12.74
C ARG A 114 -0.90 -2.99 -13.79
N HIS A 115 0.22 -2.36 -13.42
CA HIS A 115 1.32 -2.13 -14.35
C HIS A 115 2.25 -3.34 -14.50
N LEU A 116 2.50 -4.06 -13.39
CA LEU A 116 3.54 -5.09 -13.33
C LEU A 116 3.00 -6.52 -13.41
N ILE A 117 1.75 -6.76 -13.00
CA ILE A 117 1.24 -8.11 -12.76
C ILE A 117 0.27 -8.52 -13.87
N GLU A 118 0.55 -9.67 -14.46
CA GLU A 118 -0.33 -10.36 -15.41
C GLU A 118 -1.02 -11.57 -14.75
N PRO A 119 -2.16 -12.03 -15.29
CA PRO A 119 -2.80 -13.25 -14.80
C PRO A 119 -1.86 -14.45 -14.84
N GLY A 120 -1.70 -15.11 -13.69
CA GLY A 120 -0.81 -16.27 -13.53
C GLY A 120 0.57 -15.94 -12.98
N ASP A 121 0.95 -14.67 -12.92
CA ASP A 121 2.21 -14.26 -12.28
C ASP A 121 2.23 -14.63 -10.79
N THR A 122 3.41 -14.85 -10.27
CA THR A 122 3.63 -15.07 -8.83
C THR A 122 4.03 -13.75 -8.16
N VAL A 123 3.43 -13.47 -7.01
CA VAL A 123 3.70 -12.32 -6.16
C VAL A 123 4.06 -12.80 -4.78
N PHE A 124 5.19 -12.34 -4.25
CA PHE A 124 5.58 -12.57 -2.87
C PHE A 124 5.07 -11.46 -1.97
N VAL A 125 4.69 -11.82 -0.76
CA VAL A 125 4.21 -10.90 0.29
C VAL A 125 4.78 -11.34 1.64
N ASP A 126 4.90 -10.42 2.59
CA ASP A 126 5.22 -10.77 3.98
C ASP A 126 4.11 -11.63 4.60
N ASP A 127 4.48 -12.62 5.43
CA ASP A 127 3.57 -13.45 6.22
C ASP A 127 4.04 -13.53 7.69
N PRO A 128 3.36 -12.87 8.63
CA PRO A 128 2.16 -12.05 8.46
C PRO A 128 2.43 -10.75 7.67
N GLY A 129 1.41 -10.21 6.99
CA GLY A 129 1.55 -9.04 6.14
C GLY A 129 0.30 -8.14 6.11
N TYR A 130 0.40 -7.05 5.38
CA TYR A 130 -0.68 -6.09 5.21
C TYR A 130 -1.82 -6.71 4.37
N TYR A 131 -2.80 -7.29 5.05
CA TYR A 131 -3.88 -8.07 4.41
C TYR A 131 -4.69 -7.30 3.34
N PRO A 132 -4.92 -5.95 3.42
CA PRO A 132 -5.63 -5.27 2.35
C PRO A 132 -4.89 -5.27 1.00
N LEU A 133 -3.58 -5.52 1.01
CA LEU A 133 -2.80 -5.73 -0.20
C LEU A 133 -3.21 -7.01 -0.92
N PHE A 134 -3.53 -8.09 -0.19
CA PHE A 134 -3.71 -9.43 -0.77
C PHE A 134 -4.89 -9.51 -1.75
N ALA A 135 -5.94 -8.71 -1.54
CA ALA A 135 -7.08 -8.64 -2.44
C ALA A 135 -6.69 -8.20 -3.87
N LYS A 136 -5.72 -7.32 -4.00
CA LYS A 136 -5.36 -6.69 -5.29
C LYS A 136 -4.68 -7.66 -6.27
N PRO A 137 -3.58 -8.38 -5.89
CA PRO A 137 -3.00 -9.41 -6.75
C PRO A 137 -3.98 -10.57 -7.01
N THR A 138 -4.83 -10.90 -6.02
CA THR A 138 -5.88 -11.92 -6.18
C THR A 138 -6.87 -11.52 -7.28
N LEU A 139 -7.33 -10.28 -7.31
CA LEU A 139 -8.19 -9.76 -8.39
C LEU A 139 -7.48 -9.76 -9.75
N ALA A 140 -6.17 -9.50 -9.78
CA ALA A 140 -5.33 -9.62 -10.97
C ALA A 140 -5.08 -11.08 -11.40
N LYS A 141 -5.63 -12.07 -10.68
CA LYS A 141 -5.43 -13.51 -10.90
C LYS A 141 -3.96 -13.96 -10.73
N ALA A 142 -3.18 -13.25 -9.92
CA ALA A 142 -1.84 -13.65 -9.56
C ALA A 142 -1.86 -14.71 -8.46
N LYS A 143 -0.80 -15.52 -8.40
CA LYS A 143 -0.54 -16.47 -7.33
C LYS A 143 0.21 -15.74 -6.21
N ILE A 144 -0.38 -15.66 -5.03
CA ILE A 144 0.26 -15.07 -3.85
C ILE A 144 0.99 -16.14 -3.07
N ILE A 145 2.23 -15.87 -2.68
CA ILE A 145 3.05 -16.71 -1.82
C ILE A 145 3.57 -15.87 -0.67
N GLY A 146 3.25 -16.26 0.57
CA GLY A 146 3.77 -15.65 1.78
C GLY A 146 5.25 -15.99 1.99
N ILE A 147 6.02 -15.01 2.45
CA ILE A 147 7.39 -15.17 2.94
C ILE A 147 7.34 -14.98 4.45
N SER A 148 7.78 -15.96 5.19
CA SER A 148 7.80 -15.92 6.65
C SER A 148 8.53 -14.67 7.14
N ARG A 149 7.94 -13.98 8.12
CA ARG A 149 8.52 -12.74 8.64
C ARG A 149 8.72 -12.81 10.15
N GLY A 150 9.96 -12.60 10.58
CA GLY A 150 10.37 -12.47 11.97
C GLY A 150 10.44 -11.02 12.44
N HIS A 151 11.08 -10.84 13.60
CA HIS A 151 11.25 -9.53 14.22
C HIS A 151 12.12 -8.59 13.37
N ASP A 152 13.17 -9.12 12.73
CA ASP A 152 14.16 -8.33 11.99
C ASP A 152 13.82 -8.18 10.50
N GLY A 153 12.71 -8.73 10.07
CA GLY A 153 12.25 -8.70 8.68
C GLY A 153 11.91 -10.06 8.12
N PRO A 154 11.74 -10.19 6.79
CA PRO A 154 11.52 -11.45 6.12
C PRO A 154 12.66 -12.46 6.38
N ASP A 155 12.29 -13.71 6.50
CA ASP A 155 13.23 -14.82 6.61
C ASP A 155 13.92 -15.04 5.26
N LEU A 156 15.24 -14.83 5.24
CA LEU A 156 16.04 -14.94 4.01
C LEU A 156 16.19 -16.39 3.52
N GLU A 157 16.14 -17.37 4.42
CA GLU A 157 16.23 -18.78 4.05
C GLU A 157 14.91 -19.23 3.39
N ASP A 158 13.77 -18.86 3.97
CA ASP A 158 12.45 -19.11 3.39
C ASP A 158 12.30 -18.40 2.03
N LEU A 159 12.77 -17.14 1.95
CA LEU A 159 12.77 -16.37 0.69
C LEU A 159 13.61 -17.08 -0.38
N ALA A 160 14.86 -17.46 -0.06
CA ALA A 160 15.75 -18.14 -1.00
C ALA A 160 15.18 -19.49 -1.47
N ALA A 161 14.62 -20.27 -0.54
CA ALA A 161 13.97 -21.54 -0.87
C ALA A 161 12.78 -21.35 -1.82
N LYS A 162 11.95 -20.33 -1.59
CA LYS A 162 10.80 -20.03 -2.43
C LYS A 162 11.19 -19.41 -3.78
N LEU A 163 12.26 -18.62 -3.83
CA LEU A 163 12.83 -18.13 -5.09
C LEU A 163 13.32 -19.25 -5.99
N ALA A 164 13.91 -20.30 -5.43
CA ALA A 164 14.35 -21.48 -6.18
C ALA A 164 13.17 -22.24 -6.82
N LEU A 165 11.99 -22.21 -6.20
CA LEU A 165 10.79 -22.91 -6.69
C LEU A 165 9.88 -22.02 -7.54
N HIS A 166 9.92 -20.70 -7.33
CA HIS A 166 9.02 -19.73 -7.94
C HIS A 166 9.82 -18.56 -8.48
N ARG A 167 9.34 -17.96 -9.54
CA ARG A 167 9.89 -16.72 -10.11
C ARG A 167 8.90 -15.59 -9.87
N PRO A 168 8.94 -14.91 -8.71
CA PRO A 168 8.01 -13.86 -8.42
C PRO A 168 8.26 -12.64 -9.31
N LYS A 169 7.20 -12.00 -9.76
CA LYS A 169 7.27 -10.75 -10.49
C LYS A 169 7.59 -9.58 -9.57
N VAL A 170 7.05 -9.64 -8.35
CA VAL A 170 7.21 -8.60 -7.32
C VAL A 170 7.20 -9.27 -5.94
N PHE A 171 7.98 -8.73 -5.03
CA PHE A 171 7.88 -8.97 -3.60
C PHE A 171 7.45 -7.67 -2.88
N PHE A 172 6.28 -7.68 -2.25
CA PHE A 172 5.80 -6.59 -1.42
C PHE A 172 6.20 -6.82 0.03
N THR A 173 7.09 -5.97 0.53
CA THR A 173 7.56 -5.99 1.91
C THR A 173 7.60 -4.57 2.49
N GLN A 174 7.55 -4.43 3.82
CA GLN A 174 7.65 -3.15 4.50
C GLN A 174 8.95 -3.06 5.29
N SER A 175 9.73 -2.01 5.02
CA SER A 175 11.01 -1.79 5.68
C SER A 175 10.90 -1.18 7.08
N LEU A 176 9.89 -0.36 7.33
CA LEU A 176 9.71 0.38 8.59
C LEU A 176 8.30 0.17 9.14
N ALA A 177 8.21 0.03 10.47
CA ALA A 177 6.94 -0.05 11.19
C ALA A 177 5.95 -1.00 10.50
N HIS A 178 6.38 -2.21 10.25
CA HIS A 178 5.64 -3.22 9.49
C HIS A 178 4.24 -3.46 10.06
N ASN A 179 3.23 -3.44 9.22
CA ASN A 179 1.87 -3.80 9.58
C ASN A 179 1.64 -5.31 9.28
N PRO A 180 1.36 -6.19 10.27
CA PRO A 180 0.87 -5.83 11.62
C PRO A 180 1.90 -5.90 12.75
N THR A 181 3.15 -6.27 12.51
CA THR A 181 4.10 -6.63 13.57
C THR A 181 4.76 -5.44 14.27
N GLY A 182 4.73 -4.24 13.66
CA GLY A 182 5.45 -3.05 14.15
C GLY A 182 6.97 -3.13 13.95
N SER A 183 7.49 -4.24 13.43
CA SER A 183 8.93 -4.47 13.26
C SER A 183 9.55 -3.60 12.16
N THR A 184 10.86 -3.47 12.20
CA THR A 184 11.65 -2.74 11.20
C THR A 184 12.75 -3.66 10.69
N LEU A 185 13.07 -3.58 9.40
CA LEU A 185 14.15 -4.37 8.81
C LEU A 185 15.48 -4.07 9.50
N SER A 186 16.21 -5.10 9.88
CA SER A 186 17.60 -4.94 10.26
C SER A 186 18.48 -4.65 9.01
N PRO A 187 19.61 -3.97 9.17
CA PRO A 187 20.53 -3.74 8.05
C PRO A 187 20.99 -5.03 7.39
N ALA A 188 21.21 -6.10 8.17
CA ALA A 188 21.61 -7.40 7.66
C ALA A 188 20.56 -8.02 6.76
N VAL A 189 19.28 -8.02 7.19
CA VAL A 189 18.16 -8.52 6.38
C VAL A 189 17.95 -7.65 5.15
N SER A 190 18.03 -6.32 5.29
CA SER A 190 17.95 -5.40 4.15
C SER A 190 18.99 -5.72 3.07
N PHE A 191 20.23 -5.95 3.48
CA PHE A 191 21.31 -6.30 2.56
C PHE A 191 21.08 -7.66 1.89
N GLY A 192 20.67 -8.68 2.68
CA GLY A 192 20.36 -10.00 2.14
C GLY A 192 19.19 -9.99 1.15
N LEU A 193 18.15 -9.17 1.41
CA LEU A 193 17.06 -8.96 0.47
C LEU A 193 17.54 -8.41 -0.88
N MET A 194 18.41 -7.41 -0.84
CA MET A 194 18.97 -6.82 -2.08
C MET A 194 19.78 -7.84 -2.87
N GLN A 195 20.60 -8.65 -2.19
CA GLN A 195 21.36 -9.72 -2.85
C GLN A 195 20.47 -10.80 -3.49
N LEU A 196 19.34 -11.14 -2.87
CA LEU A 196 18.40 -12.11 -3.42
C LEU A 196 17.52 -11.54 -4.54
N ALA A 197 17.45 -10.22 -4.67
CA ALA A 197 16.67 -9.54 -5.72
C ALA A 197 17.46 -9.33 -7.03
N GLU A 198 18.79 -9.47 -7.01
CA GLU A 198 19.71 -9.43 -8.17
C GLU A 198 19.74 -10.76 -8.93
#